data_b9195e80f9ed3d22d7f33bd4c2b1a29d
#
_entry.id   b9195e80f9ed3d22d7f33bd4c2b1a29d
#
_cell.length_a   1.000
_cell.length_b   1.000
_cell.length_c   1.000
_cell.angle_alpha   90.00
_cell.angle_beta   90.00
_cell.angle_gamma   90.00
#
_symmetry.space_group_name_H-M   'P 1'
#
loop_
_entity.id
_entity.type
_entity.pdbx_description
1 polymer ?
#
loop_
_entity_poly.entity_id
_entity_poly.type
_entity_poly.pdbx_seq_one_letter_code
_entity_poly.pdbx_strand_id
1 'polypeptide(L)'
;MKVSAERGDLIITHALGSCLGVVVHDPVACVGGLLHVMLPLSTIDPVKADRNPFMFVDTGFPKLLIECFKTGAQKERLEIRVAGGADSHESLFQIGKRNLIILRKLLWKNGLLLKSYDVGGGNSRTMSLEIGTGKVTIKSGGQMKNL
;
A
#
# COMPACT_ATOMS: atom_id res chain seq x y z
N MET A 1 -8.46 -1.74 -3.90
CA MET A 1 -8.31 -0.48 -3.17
C MET A 1 -9.62 -0.15 -2.44
N LYS A 2 -9.53 0.34 -1.20
CA LYS A 2 -10.65 0.91 -0.45
C LYS A 2 -10.16 2.18 0.27
N VAL A 3 -11.00 3.22 0.31
CA VAL A 3 -10.82 4.45 1.10
C VAL A 3 -12.05 4.65 1.97
N SER A 4 -11.88 5.14 3.19
CA SER A 4 -12.96 5.43 4.12
C SER A 4 -12.65 6.63 5.01
N ALA A 5 -13.69 7.32 5.48
CA ALA A 5 -13.66 8.32 6.55
C ALA A 5 -14.50 7.88 7.77
N GLU A 6 -15.05 6.67 7.74
CA GLU A 6 -15.82 6.13 8.86
C GLU A 6 -14.89 5.62 9.95
N ARG A 7 -14.91 6.25 11.13
CA ARG A 7 -14.00 5.94 12.25
C ARG A 7 -14.05 4.49 12.70
N GLY A 8 -15.20 3.82 12.55
CA GLY A 8 -15.38 2.41 12.91
C GLY A 8 -14.88 1.42 11.88
N ASP A 9 -14.45 1.87 10.71
CA ASP A 9 -14.03 1.00 9.63
C ASP A 9 -12.66 0.36 9.90
N LEU A 10 -12.60 -0.93 9.58
CA LEU A 10 -11.38 -1.72 9.50
C LEU A 10 -11.19 -2.21 8.06
N ILE A 11 -10.13 -1.78 7.41
CA ILE A 11 -9.78 -2.22 6.05
C ILE A 11 -8.68 -3.26 6.13
N ILE A 12 -8.88 -4.42 5.50
CA ILE A 12 -7.95 -5.54 5.56
C ILE A 12 -7.57 -6.00 4.16
N THR A 13 -6.31 -6.36 3.97
CA THR A 13 -5.83 -7.08 2.79
C THR A 13 -4.98 -8.28 3.21
N HIS A 14 -5.09 -9.36 2.45
CA HIS A 14 -4.46 -10.63 2.72
C HIS A 14 -3.43 -11.00 1.65
N ALA A 15 -2.60 -11.99 1.95
CA ALA A 15 -1.71 -12.63 0.99
C ALA A 15 -0.72 -11.67 0.28
N LEU A 16 -0.15 -10.72 1.04
CA LEU A 16 0.91 -9.85 0.56
C LEU A 16 2.24 -10.63 0.51
N GLY A 17 2.43 -11.43 -0.55
CA GLY A 17 3.72 -12.01 -0.91
C GLY A 17 4.59 -10.97 -1.61
N SER A 18 4.88 -11.14 -2.91
CA SER A 18 5.55 -10.12 -3.74
C SER A 18 4.72 -8.85 -3.96
N CYS A 19 3.42 -8.91 -3.71
CA CYS A 19 2.53 -7.75 -3.69
C CYS A 19 2.88 -6.77 -2.57
N LEU A 20 2.48 -5.50 -2.73
CA LEU A 20 2.54 -4.51 -1.65
C LEU A 20 1.13 -4.14 -1.19
N GLY A 21 0.94 -4.07 0.13
CA GLY A 21 -0.11 -3.31 0.77
C GLY A 21 0.39 -1.91 1.09
N VAL A 22 -0.28 -0.90 0.57
CA VAL A 22 0.07 0.50 0.80
C VAL A 22 -1.07 1.18 1.54
N VAL A 23 -0.78 1.65 2.74
CA VAL A 23 -1.70 2.46 3.56
C VAL A 23 -1.35 3.93 3.41
N VAL A 24 -2.38 4.75 3.23
CA VAL A 24 -2.35 6.21 3.35
C VAL A 24 -3.38 6.59 4.39
N HIS A 25 -2.99 7.39 5.40
CA HIS A 25 -3.89 7.84 6.46
C HIS A 25 -3.62 9.29 6.82
N ASP A 26 -4.69 10.08 6.96
CA ASP A 26 -4.65 11.43 7.53
C ASP A 26 -5.28 11.38 8.94
N PRO A 27 -4.49 11.50 10.02
CA PRO A 27 -4.99 11.35 11.39
C PRO A 27 -5.91 12.48 11.82
N VAL A 28 -5.83 13.65 11.21
CA VAL A 28 -6.66 14.81 11.55
C VAL A 28 -8.05 14.69 10.90
N ALA A 29 -8.07 14.38 9.61
CA ALA A 29 -9.32 14.16 8.87
C ALA A 29 -9.96 12.79 9.19
N CYS A 30 -9.22 11.87 9.83
CA CYS A 30 -9.62 10.47 10.01
C CYS A 30 -10.01 9.83 8.66
N VAL A 31 -9.25 10.11 7.62
CA VAL A 31 -9.40 9.51 6.29
C VAL A 31 -8.27 8.53 6.07
N GLY A 32 -8.61 7.34 5.65
CA GLY A 32 -7.59 6.34 5.35
C GLY A 32 -7.95 5.47 4.15
N GLY A 33 -6.91 4.99 3.49
CA GLY A 33 -7.05 4.07 2.38
C GLY A 33 -5.99 2.99 2.38
N LEU A 34 -6.35 1.83 1.84
CA LEU A 34 -5.47 0.69 1.66
C LEU A 34 -5.57 0.20 0.21
N LEU A 35 -4.40 0.09 -0.42
CA LEU A 35 -4.21 -0.40 -1.78
C LEU A 35 -3.40 -1.69 -1.75
N HIS A 36 -3.84 -2.70 -2.50
CA HIS A 36 -3.09 -3.92 -2.78
C HIS A 36 -2.61 -3.88 -4.23
N VAL A 37 -1.33 -3.75 -4.46
CA VAL A 37 -0.71 -3.75 -5.79
C VAL A 37 0.07 -5.03 -6.05
N MET A 38 0.05 -5.49 -7.29
CA MET A 38 0.67 -6.76 -7.69
C MET A 38 1.93 -6.54 -8.54
N LEU A 39 1.94 -5.54 -9.40
CA LEU A 39 2.96 -5.31 -10.42
C LEU A 39 3.51 -3.88 -10.34
N PRO A 40 4.79 -3.67 -10.74
CA PRO A 40 5.41 -2.35 -10.58
C PRO A 40 4.90 -1.31 -11.58
N LEU A 41 4.73 -1.68 -12.85
CA LEU A 41 4.45 -0.75 -13.95
C LEU A 41 3.29 -1.22 -14.81
N SER A 42 2.38 -0.31 -15.14
CA SER A 42 1.24 -0.52 -16.04
C SER A 42 1.65 -0.91 -17.46
N THR A 43 2.85 -0.55 -17.88
CA THR A 43 3.42 -0.92 -19.19
C THR A 43 3.71 -2.41 -19.34
N ILE A 44 3.73 -3.18 -18.24
CA ILE A 44 3.90 -4.64 -18.29
C ILE A 44 2.69 -5.31 -18.94
N ASP A 45 1.50 -4.81 -18.68
CA ASP A 45 0.24 -5.28 -19.27
C ASP A 45 -0.74 -4.11 -19.39
N PRO A 46 -0.67 -3.32 -20.48
CA PRO A 46 -1.51 -2.15 -20.68
C PRO A 46 -3.01 -2.46 -20.71
N VAL A 47 -3.38 -3.63 -21.23
CA VAL A 47 -4.79 -4.06 -21.30
C VAL A 47 -5.37 -4.29 -19.90
N LYS A 48 -4.60 -4.95 -19.03
CA LYS A 48 -5.00 -5.10 -17.62
C LYS A 48 -4.98 -3.77 -16.87
N ALA A 49 -4.02 -2.90 -17.16
CA ALA A 49 -3.92 -1.59 -16.53
C ALA A 49 -5.14 -0.71 -16.84
N ASP A 50 -5.65 -0.78 -18.06
CA ASP A 50 -6.88 -0.07 -18.45
C ASP A 50 -8.11 -0.60 -17.69
N ARG A 51 -8.22 -1.92 -17.54
CA ARG A 51 -9.34 -2.54 -16.83
C ARG A 51 -9.24 -2.45 -15.31
N ASN A 52 -8.04 -2.56 -14.76
CA ASN A 52 -7.77 -2.52 -13.32
C ASN A 52 -6.46 -1.79 -13.00
N PRO A 53 -6.48 -0.47 -12.99
CA PRO A 53 -5.28 0.35 -12.71
C PRO A 53 -4.73 0.15 -11.29
N PHE A 54 -5.51 -0.38 -10.36
CA PHE A 54 -5.08 -0.64 -8.98
C PHE A 54 -4.14 -1.84 -8.85
N MET A 55 -3.99 -2.64 -9.90
CA MET A 55 -3.03 -3.75 -9.95
C MET A 55 -1.58 -3.30 -9.98
N PHE A 56 -1.31 -2.10 -10.44
CA PHE A 56 0.04 -1.58 -10.70
C PHE A 56 0.38 -0.44 -9.74
N VAL A 57 1.66 -0.38 -9.33
CA VAL A 57 2.12 0.67 -8.40
C VAL A 57 2.00 2.05 -9.04
N ASP A 58 2.45 2.20 -10.29
CA ASP A 58 2.53 3.49 -11.00
C ASP A 58 1.16 4.13 -11.27
N THR A 59 0.11 3.34 -11.40
CA THR A 59 -1.25 3.84 -11.61
C THR A 59 -2.12 3.75 -10.35
N GLY A 60 -1.95 2.73 -9.53
CA GLY A 60 -2.78 2.50 -8.34
C GLY A 60 -2.47 3.47 -7.20
N PHE A 61 -1.19 3.74 -6.93
CA PHE A 61 -0.81 4.63 -5.85
C PHE A 61 -1.28 6.08 -6.06
N PRO A 62 -1.09 6.71 -7.24
CA PRO A 62 -1.67 8.03 -7.50
C PRO A 62 -3.20 8.07 -7.35
N LYS A 63 -3.90 7.02 -7.79
CA LYS A 63 -5.36 6.93 -7.62
C LYS A 63 -5.77 6.81 -6.16
N LEU A 64 -5.01 6.07 -5.33
CA LEU A 64 -5.25 6.02 -3.89
C LEU A 64 -5.14 7.40 -3.26
N LEU A 65 -4.10 8.18 -3.60
CA LEU A 65 -3.91 9.55 -3.11
C LEU A 65 -5.09 10.45 -3.51
N ILE A 66 -5.48 10.40 -4.79
CA ILE A 66 -6.62 11.19 -5.31
C ILE A 66 -7.91 10.88 -4.52
N GLU A 67 -8.21 9.60 -4.30
CA GLU A 67 -9.42 9.22 -3.55
C GLU A 67 -9.35 9.63 -2.07
N CYS A 68 -8.18 9.55 -1.42
CA CYS A 68 -7.99 10.08 -0.08
C CYS A 68 -8.20 11.60 -0.03
N PHE A 69 -7.68 12.36 -1.00
CA PHE A 69 -7.88 13.81 -1.08
C PHE A 69 -9.34 14.20 -1.33
N LYS A 70 -10.02 13.51 -2.23
CA LYS A 70 -11.47 13.71 -2.46
C LYS A 70 -12.31 13.45 -1.21
N THR A 71 -11.84 12.55 -0.34
CA THR A 71 -12.49 12.19 0.92
C THR A 71 -12.13 13.16 2.07
N GLY A 72 -11.21 14.10 1.86
CA GLY A 72 -10.88 15.16 2.82
C GLY A 72 -9.48 15.09 3.43
N ALA A 73 -8.65 14.13 3.03
CA ALA A 73 -7.26 14.07 3.46
C ALA A 73 -6.44 15.25 2.90
N GLN A 74 -5.42 15.69 3.63
CA GLN A 74 -4.48 16.73 3.20
C GLN A 74 -3.07 16.17 3.11
N LYS A 75 -2.35 16.54 2.06
CA LYS A 75 -1.04 15.99 1.73
C LYS A 75 -0.04 16.10 2.87
N GLU A 76 -0.02 17.23 3.55
CA GLU A 76 0.94 17.59 4.61
C GLU A 76 0.81 16.72 5.87
N ARG A 77 -0.34 16.06 6.03
CA ARG A 77 -0.68 15.24 7.19
C ARG A 77 -0.65 13.74 6.90
N LEU A 78 -0.34 13.36 5.66
CA LEU A 78 -0.38 11.95 5.27
C LEU A 78 0.68 11.12 5.99
N GLU A 79 0.24 10.04 6.58
CA GLU A 79 1.06 8.97 7.10
C GLU A 79 1.00 7.78 6.14
N ILE A 80 2.13 7.40 5.58
CA ILE A 80 2.20 6.31 4.60
C ILE A 80 2.94 5.13 5.22
N ARG A 81 2.32 3.94 5.17
CA ARG A 81 2.90 2.69 5.65
C ARG A 81 2.78 1.61 4.59
N VAL A 82 3.76 0.71 4.53
CA VAL A 82 3.86 -0.30 3.48
C VAL A 82 4.24 -1.66 4.07
N ALA A 83 3.59 -2.71 3.58
CA ALA A 83 3.97 -4.09 3.91
C ALA A 83 3.94 -4.99 2.67
N GLY A 84 4.67 -6.09 2.69
CA GLY A 84 4.73 -7.06 1.60
C GLY A 84 6.05 -7.06 0.86
N GLY A 85 6.01 -7.25 -0.46
CA GLY A 85 7.22 -7.26 -1.30
C GLY A 85 8.18 -8.40 -0.97
N ALA A 86 7.66 -9.54 -0.47
CA ALA A 86 8.44 -10.73 -0.26
C ALA A 86 8.78 -11.37 -1.61
N ASP A 87 10.04 -11.71 -1.80
CA ASP A 87 10.51 -12.47 -2.95
C ASP A 87 11.22 -13.72 -2.44
N SER A 88 10.95 -14.88 -3.06
CA SER A 88 11.80 -16.06 -2.86
C SER A 88 13.19 -15.78 -3.44
N HIS A 89 14.23 -16.34 -2.85
CA HIS A 89 15.61 -16.21 -3.35
C HIS A 89 15.77 -16.71 -4.80
N GLU A 90 14.87 -17.58 -5.25
CA GLU A 90 14.88 -18.16 -6.61
C GLU A 90 13.99 -17.36 -7.60
N SER A 91 13.33 -16.29 -7.18
CA SER A 91 12.48 -15.50 -8.07
C SER A 91 13.31 -14.68 -9.06
N LEU A 92 13.37 -15.15 -10.30
CA LEU A 92 14.05 -14.46 -11.41
C LEU A 92 13.52 -13.04 -11.65
N PHE A 93 12.27 -12.78 -11.33
CA PHE A 93 11.61 -11.50 -11.64
C PHE A 93 11.68 -10.46 -10.53
N GLN A 94 11.98 -10.85 -9.29
CA GLN A 94 12.07 -9.96 -8.12
C GLN A 94 10.93 -8.92 -8.06
N ILE A 95 9.70 -9.36 -8.25
CA ILE A 95 8.53 -8.48 -8.36
C ILE A 95 8.34 -7.63 -7.11
N GLY A 96 8.53 -8.22 -5.93
CA GLY A 96 8.40 -7.49 -4.67
C GLY A 96 9.39 -6.34 -4.55
N LYS A 97 10.66 -6.57 -4.89
CA LYS A 97 11.69 -5.55 -4.92
C LYS A 97 11.38 -4.45 -5.95
N ARG A 98 10.92 -4.83 -7.15
CA ARG A 98 10.57 -3.87 -8.20
C ARG A 98 9.36 -3.02 -7.81
N ASN A 99 8.32 -3.62 -7.20
CA ASN A 99 7.19 -2.89 -6.66
C ASN A 99 7.63 -1.81 -5.67
N LEU A 100 8.51 -2.17 -4.73
CA LEU A 100 9.03 -1.24 -3.73
C LEU A 100 9.86 -0.10 -4.34
N ILE A 101 10.68 -0.40 -5.35
CA ILE A 101 11.48 0.62 -6.05
C ILE A 101 10.58 1.64 -6.73
N ILE A 102 9.54 1.20 -7.44
CA ILE A 102 8.61 2.12 -8.11
C ILE A 102 7.84 2.94 -7.09
N LEU A 103 7.34 2.34 -6.01
CA LEU A 103 6.66 3.07 -4.95
C LEU A 103 7.56 4.16 -4.33
N ARG A 104 8.80 3.84 -4.00
CA ARG A 104 9.77 4.82 -3.45
C ARG A 104 10.03 5.99 -4.41
N LYS A 105 10.14 5.72 -5.72
CA LYS A 105 10.28 6.77 -6.74
C LYS A 105 9.06 7.70 -6.76
N LEU A 106 7.84 7.13 -6.66
CA LEU A 106 6.61 7.92 -6.62
C LEU A 106 6.50 8.76 -5.34
N LEU A 107 6.85 8.19 -4.18
CA LEU A 107 6.90 8.92 -2.92
C LEU A 107 7.86 10.12 -3.02
N TRP A 108 9.09 9.87 -3.47
CA TRP A 108 10.09 10.93 -3.64
C TRP A 108 9.62 12.02 -4.61
N LYS A 109 9.09 11.64 -5.79
CA LYS A 109 8.58 12.58 -6.80
C LYS A 109 7.46 13.47 -6.25
N ASN A 110 6.65 12.97 -5.31
CA ASN A 110 5.54 13.69 -4.73
C ASN A 110 5.88 14.38 -3.40
N GLY A 111 7.13 14.32 -2.94
CA GLY A 111 7.53 14.88 -1.65
C GLY A 111 6.84 14.22 -0.46
N LEU A 112 6.57 12.92 -0.57
CA LEU A 112 5.93 12.11 0.47
C LEU A 112 6.96 11.21 1.17
N LEU A 113 6.80 11.04 2.47
CA LEU A 113 7.69 10.22 3.30
C LEU A 113 6.99 8.93 3.73
N LEU A 114 7.76 7.85 3.75
CA LEU A 114 7.33 6.58 4.31
C LEU A 114 7.52 6.63 5.84
N LYS A 115 6.42 6.52 6.60
CA LYS A 115 6.45 6.57 8.07
C LYS A 115 7.01 5.28 8.66
N SER A 116 6.56 4.13 8.14
CA SER A 116 7.05 2.82 8.56
C SER A 116 6.79 1.76 7.50
N TYR A 117 7.51 0.65 7.58
CA TYR A 117 7.39 -0.42 6.60
C TYR A 117 7.80 -1.79 7.15
N ASP A 118 7.21 -2.84 6.59
CA ASP A 118 7.58 -4.24 6.79
C ASP A 118 7.61 -4.94 5.43
N VAL A 119 8.77 -4.92 4.77
CA VAL A 119 8.92 -5.35 3.38
C VAL A 119 10.06 -6.34 3.18
N GLY A 120 9.97 -7.13 2.11
CA GLY A 120 10.97 -8.12 1.76
C GLY A 120 10.83 -9.43 2.53
N GLY A 121 11.91 -10.22 2.56
CA GLY A 121 11.90 -11.55 3.15
C GLY A 121 11.10 -12.56 2.33
N GLY A 122 10.82 -13.74 2.91
CA GLY A 122 10.12 -14.85 2.24
C GLY A 122 8.68 -15.08 2.68
N ASN A 123 8.18 -14.37 3.69
CA ASN A 123 6.87 -14.63 4.27
C ASN A 123 5.78 -13.68 3.75
N SER A 124 4.61 -14.23 3.47
CA SER A 124 3.42 -13.44 3.18
C SER A 124 2.89 -12.73 4.42
N ARG A 125 2.13 -11.66 4.20
CA ARG A 125 1.55 -10.83 5.27
C ARG A 125 0.06 -10.59 5.03
N THR A 126 -0.65 -10.40 6.14
CA THR A 126 -1.96 -9.74 6.16
C THR A 126 -1.77 -8.38 6.80
N MET A 127 -2.34 -7.34 6.19
CA MET A 127 -2.24 -5.95 6.66
C MET A 127 -3.63 -5.39 6.91
N SER A 128 -3.81 -4.71 8.02
CA SER A 128 -5.06 -4.03 8.36
C SER A 128 -4.82 -2.58 8.76
N LEU A 129 -5.82 -1.73 8.48
CA LEU A 129 -5.87 -0.32 8.84
C LEU A 129 -7.18 -0.02 9.59
N GLU A 130 -7.08 0.47 10.82
CA GLU A 130 -8.18 1.04 11.58
C GLU A 130 -8.31 2.53 11.23
N ILE A 131 -9.43 2.96 10.64
CA ILE A 131 -9.59 4.34 10.14
C ILE A 131 -9.55 5.36 11.27
N GLY A 132 -10.26 5.10 12.37
CA GLY A 132 -10.38 6.07 13.47
C GLY A 132 -9.08 6.37 14.21
N THR A 133 -8.16 5.41 14.26
CA THR A 133 -6.90 5.51 15.00
C THR A 133 -5.67 5.63 14.11
N GLY A 134 -5.79 5.26 12.84
CA GLY A 134 -4.67 5.11 11.92
C GLY A 134 -3.75 3.94 12.27
N LYS A 135 -4.16 3.06 13.20
CA LYS A 135 -3.37 1.89 13.58
C LYS A 135 -3.27 0.93 12.41
N VAL A 136 -2.06 0.54 12.08
CA VAL A 136 -1.77 -0.48 11.07
C VAL A 136 -1.20 -1.70 11.75
N THR A 137 -1.83 -2.85 11.54
CA THR A 137 -1.40 -4.13 12.09
C THR A 137 -0.97 -5.08 10.97
N ILE A 138 0.16 -5.74 11.17
CA ILE A 138 0.69 -6.78 10.28
C ILE A 138 0.63 -8.12 10.99
N LYS A 139 0.08 -9.13 10.29
CA LYS A 139 0.15 -10.54 10.71
C LYS A 139 0.99 -11.33 9.71
N SER A 140 2.02 -12.02 10.20
CA SER A 140 2.92 -12.85 9.39
C SER A 140 3.51 -13.98 10.25
N GLY A 141 3.56 -15.19 9.72
CA GLY A 141 4.14 -16.35 10.44
C GLY A 141 3.52 -16.61 11.81
N GLY A 142 2.22 -16.35 11.99
CA GLY A 142 1.53 -16.51 13.27
C GLY A 142 1.75 -15.36 14.27
N GLN A 143 2.61 -14.42 13.98
CA GLN A 143 2.89 -13.25 14.82
C GLN A 143 2.14 -12.02 14.34
N MET A 144 1.79 -11.14 15.28
CA MET A 144 1.17 -9.85 15.01
C MET A 144 2.06 -8.72 15.55
N LYS A 145 2.18 -7.64 14.76
CA LYS A 145 2.87 -6.41 15.19
C LYS A 145 2.18 -5.18 14.61
N ASN A 146 2.35 -4.05 15.29
CA ASN A 146 1.95 -2.75 14.75
C ASN A 146 3.07 -2.19 13.86
N LEU A 147 2.66 -1.44 12.83
CA LEU A 147 3.56 -0.82 11.88
C LEU A 147 3.57 0.71 12.04
#